data_3adae98d2d3f997cb258ec75af4dd432
#
_entry.id   3adae98d2d3f997cb258ec75af4dd432
#
_cell.length_a   1.000
_cell.length_b   1.000
_cell.length_c   1.000
_cell.angle_alpha   90.00
_cell.angle_beta   90.00
_cell.angle_gamma   90.00
#
_symmetry.space_group_name_H-M   'P 1'
#
loop_
_entity.id
_entity.type
_entity.pdbx_description
1 polymer ?
#
loop_
_entity_poly.entity_id
_entity_poly.type
_entity_poly.pdbx_seq_one_letter_code
_entity_poly.pdbx_strand_id
1 'polypeptide(L)'
;MPRFTSNGITVEYTDNSGEVLAALENAVERGLMACGEAAVGYAQDLVPVDTGRLRGSITYAVDGDDCYIGTNVEYAIYVEMGTGIYTPGGRQTPWAYKDELGKWHKTHGSKPHPFLVPAASNHADEYRNLLKESLMNA
;
A
#
# COMPACT_ATOMS: atom_id res chain seq x y z
N MET A 1 -15.17 40.30 -8.42
CA MET A 1 -14.75 40.08 -7.03
C MET A 1 -15.82 40.58 -6.08
N PRO A 2 -16.19 39.81 -5.06
CA PRO A 2 -17.07 40.30 -4.02
C PRO A 2 -16.46 41.53 -3.32
N ARG A 3 -17.30 42.47 -3.01
CA ARG A 3 -16.89 43.73 -2.42
C ARG A 3 -17.97 44.21 -1.46
N PHE A 4 -17.58 44.72 -0.30
CA PHE A 4 -18.52 45.40 0.59
C PHE A 4 -17.86 46.61 1.23
N THR A 5 -18.68 47.63 1.60
CA THR A 5 -18.24 48.86 2.21
C THR A 5 -19.00 49.09 3.50
N SER A 6 -18.26 49.38 4.58
CA SER A 6 -18.84 49.74 5.87
C SER A 6 -17.98 50.83 6.52
N ASN A 7 -18.65 51.91 7.05
CA ASN A 7 -17.98 53.05 7.70
C ASN A 7 -16.83 53.67 6.86
N GLY A 8 -17.02 53.76 5.54
CA GLY A 8 -16.03 54.30 4.62
C GLY A 8 -14.87 53.37 4.31
N ILE A 9 -14.87 52.13 4.83
CA ILE A 9 -13.88 51.13 4.54
C ILE A 9 -14.42 50.15 3.51
N THR A 10 -13.73 50.01 2.42
CA THR A 10 -14.06 49.04 1.37
C THR A 10 -13.17 47.83 1.50
N VAL A 11 -13.77 46.65 1.59
CA VAL A 11 -13.06 45.38 1.65
C VAL A 11 -13.36 44.62 0.37
N GLU A 12 -12.30 44.26 -0.30
CA GLU A 12 -12.36 43.38 -1.45
C GLU A 12 -11.75 42.02 -1.06
N TYR A 13 -12.40 40.95 -1.45
CA TYR A 13 -11.86 39.64 -1.22
C TYR A 13 -12.08 38.75 -2.45
N THR A 14 -11.17 37.82 -2.63
CA THR A 14 -11.24 36.80 -3.69
C THR A 14 -11.48 35.45 -3.05
N ASP A 15 -12.50 34.76 -3.51
CA ASP A 15 -12.76 33.40 -3.05
C ASP A 15 -11.98 32.41 -3.91
N ASN A 16 -10.88 31.89 -3.36
CA ASN A 16 -10.03 30.89 -4.01
C ASN A 16 -10.27 29.49 -3.44
N SER A 17 -11.38 29.26 -2.74
CA SER A 17 -11.64 27.99 -2.06
C SER A 17 -11.59 26.79 -2.99
N GLY A 18 -12.08 26.94 -4.25
CA GLY A 18 -12.02 25.87 -5.24
C GLY A 18 -10.58 25.52 -5.65
N GLU A 19 -9.73 26.52 -5.84
CA GLU A 19 -8.32 26.31 -6.19
C GLU A 19 -7.54 25.71 -5.03
N VAL A 20 -7.79 26.18 -3.80
CA VAL A 20 -7.15 25.66 -2.59
C VAL A 20 -7.54 24.21 -2.37
N LEU A 21 -8.84 23.89 -2.52
CA LEU A 21 -9.32 22.52 -2.37
C LEU A 21 -8.68 21.59 -3.40
N ALA A 22 -8.62 22.01 -4.66
CA ALA A 22 -7.99 21.24 -5.74
C ALA A 22 -6.50 21.00 -5.45
N ALA A 23 -5.78 22.02 -4.97
CA ALA A 23 -4.37 21.89 -4.60
C ALA A 23 -4.16 20.91 -3.45
N LEU A 24 -5.05 20.91 -2.45
CA LEU A 24 -5.01 19.98 -1.33
C LEU A 24 -5.30 18.54 -1.79
N GLU A 25 -6.30 18.35 -2.63
CA GLU A 25 -6.62 17.03 -3.20
C GLU A 25 -5.45 16.47 -4.00
N ASN A 26 -4.80 17.29 -4.82
CA ASN A 26 -3.62 16.89 -5.58
C ASN A 26 -2.44 16.56 -4.66
N ALA A 27 -2.27 17.33 -3.58
CA ALA A 27 -1.22 17.07 -2.60
C ALA A 27 -1.44 15.75 -1.85
N VAL A 28 -2.67 15.44 -1.48
CA VAL A 28 -3.03 14.16 -0.86
C VAL A 28 -2.71 13.01 -1.82
N GLU A 29 -3.12 13.13 -3.07
CA GLU A 29 -2.85 12.10 -4.08
C GLU A 29 -1.35 11.85 -4.25
N ARG A 30 -0.56 12.91 -4.40
CA ARG A 30 0.91 12.77 -4.52
C ARG A 30 1.52 12.15 -3.26
N GLY A 31 1.03 12.54 -2.07
CA GLY A 31 1.49 11.97 -0.81
C GLY A 31 1.16 10.49 -0.68
N LEU A 32 -0.05 10.09 -1.10
CA LEU A 32 -0.45 8.68 -1.11
C LEU A 32 0.36 7.86 -2.12
N MET A 33 0.67 8.42 -3.27
CA MET A 33 1.55 7.77 -4.25
C MET A 33 2.95 7.54 -3.68
N ALA A 34 3.51 8.54 -2.99
CA ALA A 34 4.80 8.39 -2.33
C ALA A 34 4.78 7.30 -1.24
N CYS A 35 3.71 7.24 -0.46
CA CYS A 35 3.51 6.18 0.52
C CYS A 35 3.42 4.80 -0.16
N GLY A 36 2.69 4.71 -1.27
CA GLY A 36 2.55 3.47 -2.03
C GLY A 36 3.89 2.97 -2.57
N GLU A 37 4.68 3.85 -3.14
CA GLU A 37 6.02 3.51 -3.64
C GLU A 37 6.93 3.02 -2.53
N ALA A 38 6.93 3.70 -1.37
CA ALA A 38 7.71 3.29 -0.22
C ALA A 38 7.25 1.92 0.32
N ALA A 39 5.94 1.72 0.43
CA ALA A 39 5.35 0.47 0.91
C ALA A 39 5.67 -0.70 -0.02
N VAL A 40 5.62 -0.51 -1.34
CA VAL A 40 6.02 -1.52 -2.32
C VAL A 40 7.49 -1.89 -2.12
N GLY A 41 8.36 -0.92 -1.90
CA GLY A 41 9.78 -1.18 -1.62
C GLY A 41 9.97 -2.04 -0.37
N TYR A 42 9.28 -1.73 0.71
CA TYR A 42 9.35 -2.53 1.94
C TYR A 42 8.81 -3.94 1.75
N ALA A 43 7.70 -4.08 1.03
CA ALA A 43 7.14 -5.39 0.73
C ALA A 43 8.11 -6.23 -0.12
N GLN A 44 8.76 -5.62 -1.10
CA GLN A 44 9.75 -6.28 -1.93
C GLN A 44 10.96 -6.76 -1.14
N ASP A 45 11.36 -6.02 -0.12
CA ASP A 45 12.46 -6.40 0.77
C ASP A 45 12.12 -7.59 1.67
N LEU A 46 10.84 -7.74 2.03
CA LEU A 46 10.37 -8.76 2.94
C LEU A 46 9.96 -10.06 2.26
N VAL A 47 9.55 -9.98 0.99
CA VAL A 47 9.01 -11.14 0.29
C VAL A 47 10.12 -12.16 -0.03
N PRO A 48 9.89 -13.48 0.19
CA PRO A 48 10.82 -14.49 -0.25
C PRO A 48 10.97 -14.48 -1.78
N VAL A 49 12.20 -14.56 -2.28
CA VAL A 49 12.47 -14.50 -3.70
C VAL A 49 12.96 -15.85 -4.20
N ASP A 50 12.06 -16.64 -4.82
CA ASP A 50 12.42 -17.85 -5.54
C ASP A 50 12.65 -17.56 -7.02
N THR A 51 11.61 -17.04 -7.69
CA THR A 51 11.63 -16.75 -9.12
C THR A 51 11.61 -15.27 -9.45
N GLY A 52 11.40 -14.41 -8.44
CA GLY A 52 11.21 -12.98 -8.62
C GLY A 52 9.82 -12.59 -9.12
N ARG A 53 8.97 -13.53 -9.48
CA ARG A 53 7.62 -13.27 -9.99
C ARG A 53 6.77 -12.54 -8.96
N LEU A 54 6.73 -13.04 -7.73
CA LEU A 54 5.95 -12.42 -6.66
C LEU A 54 6.49 -11.04 -6.31
N ARG A 55 7.80 -10.93 -6.12
CA ARG A 55 8.44 -9.65 -5.83
C ARG A 55 8.15 -8.59 -6.90
N GLY A 56 8.28 -8.95 -8.16
CA GLY A 56 8.04 -8.05 -9.28
C GLY A 56 6.58 -7.69 -9.50
N SER A 57 5.66 -8.45 -8.92
CA SER A 57 4.21 -8.22 -9.06
C SER A 57 3.64 -7.24 -8.04
N ILE A 58 4.39 -6.90 -7.01
CA ILE A 58 3.90 -6.02 -5.95
C ILE A 58 3.74 -4.61 -6.51
N THR A 59 2.56 -4.05 -6.31
CA THR A 59 2.22 -2.72 -6.81
C THR A 59 1.32 -2.00 -5.81
N TYR A 60 1.05 -0.74 -6.07
CA TYR A 60 0.13 0.06 -5.28
C TYR A 60 -0.94 0.68 -6.17
N ALA A 61 -2.05 1.08 -5.54
CA ALA A 61 -3.12 1.83 -6.18
C ALA A 61 -3.64 2.87 -5.20
N VAL A 62 -3.94 4.06 -5.71
CA VAL A 62 -4.57 5.12 -4.95
C VAL A 62 -6.01 5.24 -5.39
N ASP A 63 -6.93 5.21 -4.43
CA ASP A 63 -8.36 5.36 -4.67
C ASP A 63 -8.92 6.34 -3.63
N GLY A 64 -9.25 7.56 -4.07
CA GLY A 64 -9.71 8.60 -3.16
C GLY A 64 -8.63 8.97 -2.15
N ASP A 65 -8.93 8.78 -0.88
CA ASP A 65 -8.05 9.07 0.24
C ASP A 65 -7.28 7.84 0.73
N ASP A 66 -7.37 6.74 0.01
CA ASP A 66 -6.77 5.47 0.39
C ASP A 66 -5.69 5.06 -0.59
N CYS A 67 -4.64 4.43 -0.05
CA CYS A 67 -3.60 3.79 -0.83
C CYS A 67 -3.53 2.31 -0.44
N TYR A 68 -3.54 1.47 -1.45
CA TYR A 68 -3.50 0.02 -1.28
C TYR A 68 -2.23 -0.53 -1.89
N ILE A 69 -1.64 -1.52 -1.24
CA ILE A 69 -0.57 -2.32 -1.83
C ILE A 69 -1.05 -3.74 -2.01
N GLY A 70 -0.57 -4.41 -3.03
CA GLY A 70 -1.00 -5.77 -3.31
C GLY A 70 -0.30 -6.37 -4.50
N THR A 71 -0.77 -7.55 -4.85
CA THR A 71 -0.27 -8.33 -5.96
C THR A 71 -1.40 -9.12 -6.59
N ASN A 72 -1.28 -9.40 -7.90
CA ASN A 72 -2.21 -10.26 -8.62
C ASN A 72 -1.74 -11.71 -8.70
N VAL A 73 -0.63 -12.06 -8.06
CA VAL A 73 -0.13 -13.43 -8.05
C VAL A 73 -0.98 -14.27 -7.10
N GLU A 74 -1.53 -15.35 -7.61
CA GLU A 74 -2.51 -16.19 -6.91
C GLU A 74 -1.96 -16.88 -5.66
N TYR A 75 -0.68 -17.20 -5.61
CA TYR A 75 -0.10 -17.85 -4.44
C TYR A 75 0.36 -16.88 -3.33
N ALA A 76 0.21 -15.57 -3.55
CA ALA A 76 0.68 -14.56 -2.59
C ALA A 76 0.04 -14.69 -1.21
N ILE A 77 -1.24 -15.04 -1.17
CA ILE A 77 -1.97 -15.22 0.11
C ILE A 77 -1.33 -16.33 0.96
N TYR A 78 -0.85 -17.39 0.31
CA TYR A 78 -0.21 -18.51 1.01
C TYR A 78 1.17 -18.14 1.55
N VAL A 79 1.88 -17.24 0.88
CA VAL A 79 3.13 -16.69 1.38
C VAL A 79 2.88 -15.81 2.59
N GLU A 80 1.90 -14.92 2.50
CA GLU A 80 1.57 -13.98 3.59
C GLU A 80 1.07 -14.70 4.85
N MET A 81 0.18 -15.65 4.70
CA MET A 81 -0.56 -16.27 5.80
C MET A 81 -0.10 -17.68 6.17
N GLY A 82 0.77 -18.28 5.36
CA GLY A 82 1.18 -19.65 5.52
C GLY A 82 0.14 -20.65 5.01
N THR A 83 0.47 -21.93 5.09
CA THR A 83 -0.38 -23.03 4.62
C THR A 83 -0.34 -24.21 5.58
N GLY A 84 -1.29 -25.13 5.42
CA GLY A 84 -1.33 -26.38 6.17
C GLY A 84 -1.49 -26.16 7.66
N ILE A 85 -0.63 -26.79 8.45
CA ILE A 85 -0.70 -26.70 9.91
C ILE A 85 -0.42 -25.30 10.46
N TYR A 86 0.17 -24.41 9.64
CA TYR A 86 0.56 -23.07 10.05
C TYR A 86 -0.54 -22.01 9.87
N THR A 87 -1.68 -22.39 9.31
CA THR A 87 -2.79 -21.45 9.11
C THR A 87 -4.07 -22.02 9.66
N PRO A 88 -4.92 -21.18 10.32
CA PRO A 88 -6.23 -21.64 10.80
C PRO A 88 -7.10 -22.14 9.64
N GLY A 89 -7.71 -23.32 9.82
CA GLY A 89 -8.51 -23.96 8.78
C GLY A 89 -7.69 -24.67 7.69
N GLY A 90 -6.38 -24.66 7.79
CA GLY A 90 -5.50 -25.35 6.84
C GLY A 90 -5.50 -26.87 7.06
N ARG A 91 -5.00 -27.59 6.06
CA ARG A 91 -4.90 -29.04 6.10
C ARG A 91 -3.90 -29.48 7.16
N GLN A 92 -4.34 -30.33 8.07
CA GLN A 92 -3.53 -30.82 9.18
C GLN A 92 -2.72 -32.09 8.86
N THR A 93 -3.10 -32.81 7.79
CA THR A 93 -2.40 -34.00 7.34
C THR A 93 -1.40 -33.68 6.24
N PRO A 94 -0.20 -34.30 6.22
CA PRO A 94 0.74 -34.09 5.14
C PRO A 94 0.17 -34.46 3.77
N TRP A 95 0.66 -33.77 2.74
CA TRP A 95 0.30 -34.09 1.35
C TRP A 95 1.55 -34.04 0.48
N ALA A 96 1.42 -34.61 -0.72
CA ALA A 96 2.49 -34.60 -1.71
C ALA A 96 2.14 -33.65 -2.86
N TYR A 97 3.14 -32.96 -3.38
CA TYR A 97 3.00 -32.12 -4.56
C TYR A 97 4.18 -32.33 -5.49
N LYS A 98 3.97 -31.99 -6.76
CA LYS A 98 4.98 -32.09 -7.81
C LYS A 98 5.52 -30.71 -8.14
N ASP A 99 6.83 -30.55 -8.13
CA ASP A 99 7.44 -29.27 -8.47
C ASP A 99 7.51 -29.03 -9.98
N GLU A 100 8.05 -27.91 -10.41
CA GLU A 100 8.18 -27.55 -11.81
C GLU A 100 9.06 -28.50 -12.62
N LEU A 101 9.98 -29.17 -11.94
CA LEU A 101 10.88 -30.15 -12.55
C LEU A 101 10.30 -31.56 -12.56
N GLY A 102 9.07 -31.72 -12.09
CA GLY A 102 8.41 -33.01 -12.02
C GLY A 102 8.79 -33.85 -10.82
N LYS A 103 9.51 -33.30 -9.85
CA LYS A 103 9.90 -34.02 -8.64
C LYS A 103 8.81 -33.91 -7.56
N TRP A 104 8.50 -35.04 -6.92
CA TRP A 104 7.53 -35.12 -5.83
C TRP A 104 8.12 -34.68 -4.51
N HIS A 105 7.36 -33.88 -3.76
CA HIS A 105 7.69 -33.44 -2.43
C HIS A 105 6.53 -33.72 -1.48
N LYS A 106 6.86 -34.04 -0.23
CA LYS A 106 5.89 -34.20 0.83
C LYS A 106 5.99 -33.01 1.77
N THR A 107 4.83 -32.43 2.14
CA THR A 107 4.79 -31.26 3.00
C THR A 107 3.59 -31.33 3.93
N HIS A 108 3.68 -30.62 5.05
CA HIS A 108 2.55 -30.37 5.94
C HIS A 108 2.20 -28.88 5.98
N GLY A 109 2.77 -28.08 5.13
CA GLY A 109 2.52 -26.66 4.98
C GLY A 109 3.80 -25.83 5.06
N SER A 110 3.64 -24.52 4.85
CA SER A 110 4.72 -23.54 4.91
C SER A 110 4.38 -22.49 5.98
N LYS A 111 5.39 -22.10 6.75
CA LYS A 111 5.24 -21.01 7.71
C LYS A 111 4.89 -19.71 6.98
N PRO A 112 4.12 -18.81 7.62
CA PRO A 112 3.88 -17.50 7.02
C PRO A 112 5.18 -16.72 6.88
N HIS A 113 5.27 -15.98 5.77
CA HIS A 113 6.32 -15.00 5.51
C HIS A 113 5.64 -13.68 5.15
N PRO A 114 5.10 -12.95 6.16
CA PRO A 114 4.34 -11.73 5.89
C PRO A 114 5.20 -10.67 5.22
N PHE A 115 4.68 -10.05 4.19
CA PHE A 115 5.36 -8.99 3.46
C PHE A 115 4.46 -7.79 3.18
N LEU A 116 3.15 -8.00 3.02
CA LEU A 116 2.19 -6.91 2.78
C LEU A 116 1.79 -6.22 4.10
N VAL A 117 1.38 -6.99 5.10
CA VAL A 117 0.95 -6.41 6.38
C VAL A 117 2.08 -5.66 7.08
N PRO A 118 3.30 -6.22 7.23
CA PRO A 118 4.39 -5.45 7.83
C PRO A 118 4.77 -4.21 7.02
N ALA A 119 4.78 -4.30 5.69
CA ALA A 119 5.08 -3.16 4.83
C ALA A 119 4.07 -2.02 5.03
N ALA A 120 2.79 -2.34 5.19
CA ALA A 120 1.76 -1.35 5.40
C ALA A 120 1.76 -0.79 6.83
N SER A 121 2.01 -1.63 7.86
CA SER A 121 1.79 -1.26 9.25
C SER A 121 3.03 -0.82 10.02
N ASN A 122 4.23 -1.28 9.64
CA ASN A 122 5.44 -1.02 10.42
C ASN A 122 6.09 0.33 10.14
N HIS A 123 5.61 1.08 9.15
CA HIS A 123 6.21 2.34 8.70
C HIS A 123 5.20 3.50 8.74
N ALA A 124 4.25 3.45 9.66
CA ALA A 124 3.18 4.44 9.77
C ALA A 124 3.71 5.88 9.94
N ASP A 125 4.78 6.07 10.71
CA ASP A 125 5.37 7.38 10.93
C ASP A 125 5.97 7.95 9.64
N GLU A 126 6.62 7.11 8.84
CA GLU A 126 7.16 7.51 7.55
C GLU A 126 6.04 7.93 6.60
N TYR A 127 4.95 7.17 6.54
CA TYR A 127 3.82 7.50 5.66
C TYR A 127 3.15 8.80 6.08
N ARG A 128 3.01 9.04 7.39
CA ARG A 128 2.52 10.33 7.90
C ARG A 128 3.42 11.48 7.48
N ASN A 129 4.74 11.29 7.59
CA ASN A 129 5.71 12.33 7.21
C ASN A 129 5.69 12.60 5.72
N LEU A 130 5.55 11.58 4.88
CA LEU A 130 5.42 11.74 3.42
C LEU A 130 4.16 12.53 3.05
N LEU A 131 3.05 12.21 3.68
CA LEU A 131 1.79 12.96 3.47
C LEU A 131 1.91 14.41 3.94
N LYS A 132 2.47 14.60 5.13
CA LYS A 132 2.67 15.93 5.70
C LYS A 132 3.57 16.79 4.80
N GLU A 133 4.67 16.24 4.32
CA GLU A 133 5.57 16.94 3.42
C GLU A 133 4.88 17.32 2.10
N SER A 134 4.10 16.41 1.53
CA SER A 134 3.32 16.69 0.32
C SER A 134 2.31 17.82 0.54
N LEU A 135 1.61 17.82 1.68
CA LEU A 135 0.66 18.88 2.01
C LEU A 135 1.34 20.22 2.23
N MET A 136 2.51 20.24 2.84
CA MET A 136 3.29 21.47 3.04
C MET A 136 3.80 22.08 1.75
N ASN A 137 3.94 21.28 0.71
CA ASN A 137 4.39 21.70 -0.63
C ASN A 137 3.24 21.88 -1.62
N ALA A 138 2.03 21.91 -1.10
CA ALA A 138 0.83 22.09 -1.93
C ALA A 138 0.71 23.51 -2.52
#